data_6ee95d7e52a955a57874acaa4dddf798
#
_entry.id   6ee95d7e52a955a57874acaa4dddf798
#
_cell.length_a   1.000
_cell.length_b   1.000
_cell.length_c   1.000
_cell.angle_alpha   90.00
_cell.angle_beta   90.00
_cell.angle_gamma   90.00
#
_symmetry.space_group_name_H-M   'P 1'
#
loop_
_entity.id
_entity.type
_entity.pdbx_description
1 polymer ?
#
loop_
_entity_poly.entity_id
_entity_poly.type
_entity_poly.pdbx_seq_one_letter_code
_entity_poly.pdbx_strand_id
1 'polypeptide(L)'
;MSETTTPAPELDGVVEAAMTRWGVPGLTLGILRDGEAETRAYGVASLESGYPVRPDSLFQIGSISKVYTATLVMTFVEEGVLDLDTPVSTYLPDLVLADPAARDAITVRHLLAHTSGLEGDRFTDYGMGDDALSRAIAEFHTLRQITPPGETWSYCNTGFYLTGAIIERLTGKPFETVMRERILEPLGLTRSFFFAHEAITYPVAVGHLP
;
A
#
# COMPACT_ATOMS: atom_id res chain seq x y z
N MET A 1 -38.27 -9.90 -3.24
CA MET A 1 -37.73 -9.59 -1.90
C MET A 1 -37.33 -8.13 -1.96
N SER A 2 -38.07 -7.25 -1.28
CA SER A 2 -37.83 -5.80 -1.33
C SER A 2 -36.59 -5.49 -0.50
N GLU A 3 -35.52 -5.03 -1.15
CA GLU A 3 -34.34 -4.51 -0.45
C GLU A 3 -34.73 -3.24 0.29
N THR A 4 -34.68 -3.32 1.62
CA THR A 4 -34.79 -2.17 2.50
C THR A 4 -33.53 -1.31 2.34
N THR A 5 -33.62 -0.28 1.51
CA THR A 5 -32.65 0.81 1.48
C THR A 5 -32.65 1.48 2.84
N THR A 6 -31.55 1.37 3.59
CA THR A 6 -31.37 2.16 4.83
C THR A 6 -31.45 3.63 4.46
N PRO A 7 -32.35 4.42 5.07
CA PRO A 7 -32.46 5.84 4.78
C PRO A 7 -31.14 6.59 5.04
N ALA A 8 -30.79 7.54 4.19
CA ALA A 8 -29.57 8.34 4.30
C ALA A 8 -29.33 8.97 5.70
N PRO A 9 -30.34 9.44 6.43
CA PRO A 9 -30.20 9.99 7.79
C PRO A 9 -29.77 8.97 8.84
N GLU A 10 -30.14 7.69 8.70
CA GLU A 10 -29.70 6.64 9.63
C GLU A 10 -28.21 6.36 9.50
N LEU A 11 -27.67 6.37 8.28
CA LEU A 11 -26.26 6.12 8.03
C LEU A 11 -25.38 7.23 8.63
N ASP A 12 -25.76 8.50 8.47
CA ASP A 12 -25.03 9.63 9.06
C ASP A 12 -24.97 9.51 10.58
N GLY A 13 -26.07 9.18 11.22
CA GLY A 13 -26.11 8.96 12.67
C GLY A 13 -25.19 7.82 13.15
N VAL A 14 -25.11 6.73 12.39
CA VAL A 14 -24.18 5.61 12.68
C VAL A 14 -22.72 6.05 12.56
N VAL A 15 -22.38 6.78 11.50
CA VAL A 15 -21.02 7.28 11.28
C VAL A 15 -20.61 8.26 12.38
N GLU A 16 -21.44 9.25 12.69
CA GLU A 16 -21.17 10.26 13.71
C GLU A 16 -21.03 9.65 15.13
N ALA A 17 -21.88 8.67 15.45
CA ALA A 17 -21.77 7.93 16.71
C ALA A 17 -20.46 7.12 16.78
N ALA A 18 -20.05 6.49 15.68
CA ALA A 18 -18.79 5.75 15.61
C ALA A 18 -17.58 6.69 15.73
N MET A 19 -17.58 7.81 15.01
CA MET A 19 -16.52 8.83 15.12
C MET A 19 -16.38 9.34 16.55
N THR A 20 -17.49 9.67 17.21
CA THR A 20 -17.50 10.10 18.61
C THR A 20 -16.95 9.01 19.54
N ARG A 21 -17.41 7.78 19.37
CA ARG A 21 -16.98 6.63 20.20
C ARG A 21 -15.48 6.37 20.12
N TRP A 22 -14.89 6.50 18.93
CA TRP A 22 -13.51 6.14 18.66
C TRP A 22 -12.56 7.34 18.60
N GLY A 23 -13.05 8.56 18.80
CA GLY A 23 -12.27 9.79 18.72
C GLY A 23 -11.73 10.07 17.33
N VAL A 24 -12.44 9.67 16.26
CA VAL A 24 -12.03 9.89 14.87
C VAL A 24 -12.34 11.33 14.47
N PRO A 25 -11.33 12.17 14.15
CA PRO A 25 -11.55 13.58 13.89
C PRO A 25 -12.21 13.85 12.53
N GLY A 26 -11.94 13.01 11.54
CA GLY A 26 -12.48 13.18 10.20
C GLY A 26 -12.49 11.89 9.39
N LEU A 27 -13.46 11.77 8.49
CA LEU A 27 -13.72 10.56 7.71
C LEU A 27 -14.33 10.91 6.36
N THR A 28 -13.96 10.19 5.31
CA THR A 28 -14.73 10.08 4.07
C THR A 28 -15.30 8.68 3.95
N LEU A 29 -16.54 8.56 3.49
CA LEU A 29 -17.23 7.29 3.25
C LEU A 29 -17.61 7.21 1.78
N GLY A 30 -17.13 6.21 1.08
CA GLY A 30 -17.54 5.86 -0.27
C GLY A 30 -18.53 4.70 -0.25
N ILE A 31 -19.62 4.85 -0.97
CA ILE A 31 -20.67 3.82 -1.12
C ILE A 31 -20.83 3.56 -2.61
N LEU A 32 -20.68 2.30 -3.01
CA LEU A 32 -20.98 1.87 -4.37
C LEU A 32 -22.20 0.95 -4.33
N ARG A 33 -23.25 1.33 -5.06
CA ARG A 33 -24.49 0.53 -5.19
C ARG A 33 -24.98 0.60 -6.63
N ASP A 34 -25.23 -0.56 -7.22
CA ASP A 34 -25.77 -0.68 -8.58
C ASP A 34 -25.00 0.14 -9.66
N GLY A 35 -23.70 0.28 -9.48
CA GLY A 35 -22.82 1.04 -10.36
C GLY A 35 -22.79 2.55 -10.08
N GLU A 36 -23.59 3.05 -9.15
CA GLU A 36 -23.57 4.44 -8.70
C GLU A 36 -22.72 4.61 -7.44
N ALA A 37 -21.85 5.63 -7.46
CA ALA A 37 -20.98 5.94 -6.32
C ALA A 37 -21.47 7.21 -5.60
N GLU A 38 -21.60 7.11 -4.28
CA GLU A 38 -21.88 8.23 -3.39
C GLU A 38 -20.66 8.43 -2.47
N THR A 39 -20.28 9.68 -2.21
CA THR A 39 -19.23 10.00 -1.25
C THR A 39 -19.75 10.97 -0.21
N ARG A 40 -19.53 10.67 1.07
CA ARG A 40 -19.85 11.54 2.21
C ARG A 40 -18.59 11.91 2.96
N ALA A 41 -18.59 13.08 3.59
CA ALA A 41 -17.47 13.62 4.34
C ALA A 41 -17.94 14.10 5.71
N TYR A 42 -17.19 13.78 6.76
CA TYR A 42 -17.52 14.08 8.15
C TYR A 42 -16.33 14.65 8.89
N GLY A 43 -16.57 15.58 9.83
CA GLY A 43 -15.57 16.11 10.73
C GLY A 43 -14.50 16.98 10.07
N VAL A 44 -13.29 16.96 10.62
CA VAL A 44 -12.19 17.83 10.22
C VAL A 44 -10.98 17.05 9.74
N ALA A 45 -10.32 17.58 8.72
CA ALA A 45 -9.07 17.05 8.15
C ALA A 45 -7.85 17.38 9.04
N SER A 46 -7.98 18.38 9.90
CA SER A 46 -6.96 18.80 10.88
C SER A 46 -7.65 19.34 12.12
N LEU A 47 -7.34 18.76 13.28
CA LEU A 47 -7.81 19.26 14.58
C LEU A 47 -7.24 20.65 14.91
N GLU A 48 -6.01 20.91 14.50
CA GLU A 48 -5.32 22.17 14.77
C GLU A 48 -5.93 23.34 13.99
N SER A 49 -6.16 23.15 12.69
CA SER A 49 -6.69 24.21 11.84
C SER A 49 -8.23 24.27 11.78
N GLY A 50 -8.91 23.20 12.21
CA GLY A 50 -10.35 23.05 12.06
C GLY A 50 -10.82 22.91 10.60
N TYR A 51 -9.91 22.65 9.65
CA TYR A 51 -10.25 22.52 8.25
C TYR A 51 -11.17 21.31 8.02
N PRO A 52 -12.34 21.48 7.39
CA PRO A 52 -13.30 20.39 7.26
C PRO A 52 -12.84 19.33 6.27
N VAL A 53 -13.19 18.07 6.54
CA VAL A 53 -13.09 17.02 5.52
C VAL A 53 -14.08 17.30 4.40
N ARG A 54 -13.65 17.06 3.18
CA ARG A 54 -14.45 17.21 1.96
C ARG A 54 -14.53 15.88 1.23
N PRO A 55 -15.55 15.65 0.39
CA PRO A 55 -15.65 14.42 -0.42
C PRO A 55 -14.42 14.16 -1.29
N ASP A 56 -13.68 15.22 -1.61
CA ASP A 56 -12.47 15.20 -2.41
C ASP A 56 -11.18 15.30 -1.61
N SER A 57 -11.24 15.22 -0.29
CA SER A 57 -10.05 15.20 0.58
C SER A 57 -9.23 13.93 0.36
N LEU A 58 -7.90 14.11 0.33
CA LEU A 58 -6.95 13.02 0.22
C LEU A 58 -6.59 12.50 1.63
N PHE A 59 -6.46 11.19 1.74
CA PHE A 59 -6.02 10.50 2.94
C PHE A 59 -4.83 9.61 2.63
N GLN A 60 -3.90 9.50 3.57
CA GLN A 60 -2.85 8.51 3.47
C GLN A 60 -3.44 7.12 3.69
N ILE A 61 -3.30 6.25 2.69
CA ILE A 61 -3.93 4.92 2.70
C ILE A 61 -3.09 3.83 3.36
N GLY A 62 -1.86 4.14 3.75
CA GLY A 62 -0.96 3.19 4.42
C GLY A 62 -0.87 1.86 3.68
N SER A 63 -1.09 0.77 4.39
CA SER A 63 -0.93 -0.59 3.86
C SER A 63 -1.99 -1.03 2.85
N ILE A 64 -3.01 -0.24 2.59
CA ILE A 64 -3.90 -0.49 1.43
C ILE A 64 -3.08 -0.43 0.14
N SER A 65 -1.99 0.33 0.09
CA SER A 65 -1.05 0.36 -1.04
C SER A 65 -0.50 -1.01 -1.43
N LYS A 66 -0.46 -1.99 -0.52
CA LYS A 66 -0.04 -3.36 -0.81
C LYS A 66 -0.98 -4.07 -1.78
N VAL A 67 -2.27 -3.75 -1.75
CA VAL A 67 -3.25 -4.28 -2.71
C VAL A 67 -2.91 -3.79 -4.12
N TYR A 68 -2.58 -2.50 -4.26
CA TYR A 68 -2.14 -1.94 -5.55
C TYR A 68 -0.83 -2.59 -6.03
N THR A 69 0.13 -2.77 -5.13
CA THR A 69 1.39 -3.46 -5.44
C THR A 69 1.15 -4.89 -5.91
N ALA A 70 0.30 -5.64 -5.20
CA ALA A 70 -0.05 -7.01 -5.60
C ALA A 70 -0.77 -7.04 -6.97
N THR A 71 -1.68 -6.09 -7.20
CA THR A 71 -2.35 -5.96 -8.52
C THR A 71 -1.34 -5.69 -9.63
N LEU A 72 -0.37 -4.78 -9.39
CA LEU A 72 0.71 -4.51 -10.35
C LEU A 72 1.54 -5.76 -10.62
N VAL A 73 1.94 -6.52 -9.59
CA VAL A 73 2.66 -7.78 -9.77
C VAL A 73 1.87 -8.74 -10.64
N MET A 74 0.56 -8.86 -10.42
CA MET A 74 -0.29 -9.78 -11.19
C MET A 74 -0.38 -9.40 -12.66
N THR A 75 -0.21 -8.12 -13.05
CA THR A 75 -0.11 -7.76 -14.48
C THR A 75 1.14 -8.35 -15.13
N PHE A 76 2.27 -8.39 -14.43
CA PHE A 76 3.50 -9.02 -14.92
C PHE A 76 3.41 -10.56 -14.95
N VAL A 77 2.63 -11.14 -14.03
CA VAL A 77 2.34 -12.58 -14.05
C VAL A 77 1.49 -12.94 -15.27
N GLU A 78 0.45 -12.17 -15.57
CA GLU A 78 -0.41 -12.38 -16.75
C GLU A 78 0.37 -12.25 -18.05
N GLU A 79 1.34 -11.34 -18.11
CA GLU A 79 2.25 -11.16 -19.25
C GLU A 79 3.31 -12.27 -19.37
N GLY A 80 3.42 -13.17 -18.38
CA GLY A 80 4.43 -14.22 -18.33
C GLY A 80 5.85 -13.72 -18.07
N VAL A 81 6.01 -12.47 -17.61
CA VAL A 81 7.29 -11.84 -17.29
C VAL A 81 7.75 -12.18 -15.88
N LEU A 82 6.79 -12.41 -14.98
CA LEU A 82 7.03 -12.76 -13.58
C LEU A 82 6.27 -14.04 -13.23
N ASP A 83 6.90 -14.93 -12.47
CA ASP A 83 6.28 -16.13 -11.89
C ASP A 83 6.30 -16.02 -10.36
N LEU A 84 5.14 -16.26 -9.74
CA LEU A 84 4.95 -16.16 -8.31
C LEU A 84 5.78 -17.18 -7.51
N ASP A 85 6.07 -18.33 -8.09
CA ASP A 85 6.77 -19.44 -7.43
C ASP A 85 8.27 -19.47 -7.74
N THR A 86 8.75 -18.52 -8.55
CA THR A 86 10.17 -18.33 -8.82
C THR A 86 10.85 -17.64 -7.62
N PRO A 87 12.04 -18.11 -7.18
CA PRO A 87 12.82 -17.47 -6.13
C PRO A 87 13.15 -16.01 -6.42
N VAL A 88 13.13 -15.18 -5.37
CA VAL A 88 13.46 -13.74 -5.50
C VAL A 88 14.87 -13.51 -6.00
N SER A 89 15.81 -14.44 -5.71
CA SER A 89 17.19 -14.39 -6.21
C SER A 89 17.30 -14.41 -7.73
N THR A 90 16.32 -14.97 -8.42
CA THR A 90 16.26 -14.95 -9.88
C THR A 90 16.04 -13.54 -10.43
N TYR A 91 15.18 -12.77 -9.79
CA TYR A 91 14.88 -11.40 -10.19
C TYR A 91 15.87 -10.38 -9.61
N LEU A 92 16.41 -10.66 -8.42
CA LEU A 92 17.36 -9.82 -7.70
C LEU A 92 18.65 -10.61 -7.43
N PRO A 93 19.47 -10.88 -8.46
CA PRO A 93 20.69 -11.72 -8.31
C PRO A 93 21.71 -11.13 -7.33
N ASP A 94 21.72 -9.81 -7.20
CA ASP A 94 22.64 -9.08 -6.32
C ASP A 94 22.10 -8.90 -4.88
N LEU A 95 20.89 -9.40 -4.59
CA LEU A 95 20.29 -9.35 -3.24
C LEU A 95 21.14 -10.15 -2.26
N VAL A 96 21.46 -9.53 -1.14
CA VAL A 96 22.12 -10.20 -0.01
C VAL A 96 21.17 -10.17 1.18
N LEU A 97 20.87 -11.34 1.72
CA LEU A 97 20.15 -11.50 3.00
C LEU A 97 21.10 -12.07 4.06
N ALA A 98 20.79 -11.85 5.33
CA ALA A 98 21.55 -12.41 6.45
C ALA A 98 21.61 -13.95 6.40
N ASP A 99 20.52 -14.58 5.95
CA ASP A 99 20.49 -16.02 5.64
C ASP A 99 20.50 -16.23 4.12
N PRO A 100 21.62 -16.69 3.54
CA PRO A 100 21.70 -16.94 2.10
C PRO A 100 20.73 -18.05 1.62
N ALA A 101 20.40 -19.03 2.44
CA ALA A 101 19.47 -20.09 2.08
C ALA A 101 18.04 -19.57 1.96
N ALA A 102 17.65 -18.61 2.80
CA ALA A 102 16.36 -17.94 2.72
C ALA A 102 16.21 -17.18 1.41
N ARG A 103 17.24 -16.49 0.92
CA ARG A 103 17.25 -15.77 -0.36
C ARG A 103 16.79 -16.65 -1.54
N ASP A 104 17.28 -17.89 -1.58
CA ASP A 104 17.02 -18.82 -2.67
C ASP A 104 15.73 -19.64 -2.45
N ALA A 105 15.16 -19.59 -1.25
CA ALA A 105 13.90 -20.26 -0.90
C ALA A 105 12.68 -19.31 -0.92
N ILE A 106 12.88 -18.01 -0.70
CA ILE A 106 11.79 -17.04 -0.73
C ILE A 106 11.36 -16.82 -2.17
N THR A 107 10.05 -16.99 -2.44
CA THR A 107 9.43 -16.72 -3.74
C THR A 107 8.64 -15.41 -3.70
N VAL A 108 8.24 -14.89 -4.87
CA VAL A 108 7.37 -13.71 -4.95
C VAL A 108 6.05 -13.96 -4.23
N ARG A 109 5.50 -15.16 -4.30
CA ARG A 109 4.30 -15.57 -3.55
C ARG A 109 4.49 -15.39 -2.04
N HIS A 110 5.62 -15.79 -1.49
CA HIS A 110 5.91 -15.64 -0.07
C HIS A 110 5.95 -14.16 0.35
N LEU A 111 6.45 -13.25 -0.50
CA LEU A 111 6.45 -11.81 -0.24
C LEU A 111 5.03 -11.26 -0.16
N LEU A 112 4.20 -11.56 -1.16
CA LEU A 112 2.82 -11.06 -1.24
C LEU A 112 1.90 -11.66 -0.17
N ALA A 113 2.13 -12.92 0.20
CA ALA A 113 1.31 -13.66 1.18
C ALA A 113 1.77 -13.44 2.62
N HIS A 114 2.81 -12.65 2.87
CA HIS A 114 3.38 -12.46 4.21
C HIS A 114 3.87 -13.76 4.86
N THR A 115 4.46 -14.65 4.07
CA THR A 115 5.02 -15.93 4.51
C THR A 115 6.50 -16.07 4.19
N SER A 116 7.20 -14.95 3.93
CA SER A 116 8.65 -14.97 3.67
C SER A 116 9.48 -15.34 4.88
N GLY A 117 8.95 -15.16 6.08
CA GLY A 117 9.66 -15.38 7.34
C GLY A 117 10.74 -14.34 7.66
N LEU A 118 10.88 -13.30 6.83
CA LEU A 118 11.80 -12.19 7.09
C LEU A 118 11.31 -11.30 8.23
N GLU A 119 12.25 -10.67 8.93
CA GLU A 119 11.96 -9.58 9.86
C GLU A 119 11.11 -8.50 9.15
N GLY A 120 9.93 -8.21 9.73
CA GLY A 120 8.84 -7.53 9.02
C GLY A 120 8.99 -6.02 8.90
N ASP A 121 9.58 -5.38 9.90
CA ASP A 121 9.50 -3.94 10.05
C ASP A 121 10.88 -3.27 10.02
N ARG A 122 11.07 -2.47 8.96
CA ARG A 122 12.19 -1.53 8.85
C ARG A 122 11.67 -0.23 8.27
N PHE A 123 11.63 0.81 9.11
CA PHE A 123 11.07 2.12 8.79
C PHE A 123 12.17 3.20 8.69
N THR A 124 13.33 2.85 8.14
CA THR A 124 14.38 3.83 7.85
C THR A 124 13.93 4.72 6.69
N ASP A 125 14.11 6.03 6.84
CA ASP A 125 13.90 6.98 5.75
C ASP A 125 15.10 6.96 4.80
N TYR A 126 14.88 6.53 3.58
CA TYR A 126 15.88 6.52 2.51
C TYR A 126 15.72 7.71 1.55
N GLY A 127 14.83 8.67 1.86
CA GLY A 127 14.54 9.84 1.04
C GLY A 127 13.58 9.52 -0.12
N MET A 128 13.46 10.49 -1.05
CA MET A 128 12.51 10.47 -2.16
C MET A 128 13.18 10.33 -3.54
N GLY A 129 14.45 9.98 -3.59
CA GLY A 129 15.18 9.78 -4.86
C GLY A 129 14.86 8.42 -5.48
N ASP A 130 15.03 8.31 -6.80
CA ASP A 130 14.83 7.08 -7.56
C ASP A 130 15.70 5.91 -7.07
N ASP A 131 16.73 6.19 -6.26
CA ASP A 131 17.60 5.21 -5.63
C ASP A 131 17.17 4.77 -4.22
N ALA A 132 16.10 5.34 -3.68
CA ALA A 132 15.67 5.11 -2.29
C ALA A 132 15.42 3.62 -2.01
N LEU A 133 14.74 2.93 -2.92
CA LEU A 133 14.45 1.51 -2.78
C LEU A 133 15.70 0.64 -2.87
N SER A 134 16.63 0.95 -3.79
CA SER A 134 17.90 0.23 -3.91
C SER A 134 18.78 0.41 -2.67
N ARG A 135 18.78 1.61 -2.06
CA ARG A 135 19.47 1.87 -0.78
C ARG A 135 18.85 1.08 0.37
N ALA A 136 17.52 0.99 0.43
CA ALA A 136 16.83 0.20 1.43
C ALA A 136 17.25 -1.28 1.35
N ILE A 137 17.25 -1.85 0.14
CA ILE A 137 17.57 -3.26 -0.09
C ILE A 137 19.04 -3.56 0.17
N ALA A 138 19.95 -2.62 -0.06
CA ALA A 138 21.36 -2.79 0.25
C ALA A 138 21.63 -3.08 1.74
N GLU A 139 20.73 -2.65 2.63
CA GLU A 139 20.80 -2.94 4.07
C GLU A 139 20.18 -4.29 4.48
N PHE A 140 19.53 -5.01 3.56
CA PHE A 140 18.79 -6.24 3.87
C PHE A 140 19.70 -7.43 4.25
N HIS A 141 21.01 -7.30 4.02
CA HIS A 141 22.02 -8.22 4.57
C HIS A 141 21.98 -8.31 6.10
N THR A 142 21.31 -7.36 6.77
CA THR A 142 21.15 -7.33 8.23
C THR A 142 19.78 -7.87 8.70
N LEU A 143 18.83 -8.15 7.78
CA LEU A 143 17.52 -8.67 8.14
C LEU A 143 17.60 -10.10 8.64
N ARG A 144 16.98 -10.35 9.79
CA ARG A 144 16.93 -11.70 10.34
C ARG A 144 15.86 -12.53 9.62
N GLN A 145 16.18 -13.79 9.38
CA GLN A 145 15.17 -14.81 9.08
C GLN A 145 14.57 -15.29 10.41
N ILE A 146 13.26 -15.07 10.59
CA ILE A 146 12.56 -15.39 11.85
C ILE A 146 11.98 -16.80 11.81
N THR A 147 11.39 -17.18 10.67
CA THR A 147 10.86 -18.52 10.41
C THR A 147 11.26 -18.97 9.00
N PRO A 148 11.31 -20.28 8.71
CA PRO A 148 11.47 -20.75 7.34
C PRO A 148 10.41 -20.16 6.39
N PRO A 149 10.78 -19.87 5.11
CA PRO A 149 9.83 -19.41 4.12
C PRO A 149 8.66 -20.38 3.92
N GLY A 150 7.44 -19.86 3.88
CA GLY A 150 6.21 -20.64 3.70
C GLY A 150 5.63 -21.27 4.98
N GLU A 151 6.37 -21.27 6.09
CA GLU A 151 5.94 -21.98 7.30
C GLU A 151 4.92 -21.17 8.13
N THR A 152 5.15 -19.88 8.29
CA THR A 152 4.36 -19.05 9.19
C THR A 152 3.92 -17.77 8.50
N TRP A 153 2.64 -17.39 8.69
CA TRP A 153 2.17 -16.06 8.31
C TRP A 153 2.63 -15.03 9.34
N SER A 154 3.36 -14.03 8.88
CA SER A 154 3.79 -12.89 9.69
C SER A 154 3.83 -11.64 8.83
N TYR A 155 3.05 -10.63 9.19
CA TYR A 155 2.99 -9.40 8.41
C TYR A 155 4.39 -8.81 8.19
N CYS A 156 4.73 -8.53 6.92
CA CYS A 156 6.09 -8.20 6.54
C CYS A 156 6.12 -7.02 5.56
N ASN A 157 6.52 -5.84 6.03
CA ASN A 157 6.70 -4.66 5.18
C ASN A 157 7.95 -4.79 4.30
N THR A 158 9.03 -5.36 4.82
CA THR A 158 10.29 -5.55 4.06
C THR A 158 10.11 -6.43 2.83
N GLY A 159 9.17 -7.38 2.87
CA GLY A 159 8.81 -8.19 1.70
C GLY A 159 8.26 -7.34 0.55
N PHE A 160 7.54 -6.27 0.84
CA PHE A 160 7.02 -5.36 -0.19
C PHE A 160 8.09 -4.42 -0.76
N TYR A 161 9.16 -4.11 -0.03
CA TYR A 161 10.33 -3.45 -0.61
C TYR A 161 11.01 -4.34 -1.65
N LEU A 162 11.18 -5.64 -1.35
CA LEU A 162 11.70 -6.60 -2.33
C LEU A 162 10.78 -6.73 -3.56
N THR A 163 9.47 -6.74 -3.34
CA THR A 163 8.49 -6.75 -4.44
C THR A 163 8.63 -5.51 -5.33
N GLY A 164 8.75 -4.32 -4.74
CA GLY A 164 8.99 -3.09 -5.48
C GLY A 164 10.28 -3.14 -6.29
N ALA A 165 11.37 -3.63 -5.70
CA ALA A 165 12.66 -3.78 -6.38
C ALA A 165 12.63 -4.76 -7.55
N ILE A 166 11.86 -5.83 -7.44
CA ILE A 166 11.65 -6.75 -8.58
C ILE A 166 10.99 -5.98 -9.73
N ILE A 167 9.97 -5.16 -9.45
CA ILE A 167 9.31 -4.34 -10.47
C ILE A 167 10.28 -3.35 -11.12
N GLU A 168 11.09 -2.65 -10.34
CA GLU A 168 12.11 -1.73 -10.86
C GLU A 168 13.14 -2.47 -11.73
N ARG A 169 13.59 -3.65 -11.29
CA ARG A 169 14.54 -4.47 -12.05
C ARG A 169 13.98 -4.95 -13.38
N LEU A 170 12.71 -5.35 -13.41
CA LEU A 170 12.05 -5.82 -14.63
C LEU A 170 11.79 -4.70 -15.64
N THR A 171 11.56 -3.49 -15.16
CA THR A 171 11.12 -2.37 -16.01
C THR A 171 12.21 -1.34 -16.29
N GLY A 172 13.23 -1.26 -15.45
CA GLY A 172 14.24 -0.19 -15.49
C GLY A 172 13.69 1.19 -15.13
N LYS A 173 12.50 1.26 -14.50
CA LYS A 173 11.83 2.50 -14.09
C LYS A 173 11.61 2.50 -12.58
N PRO A 174 11.50 3.68 -11.91
CA PRO A 174 11.08 3.80 -10.52
C PRO A 174 9.70 3.15 -10.31
N PHE A 175 9.52 2.53 -9.14
CA PHE A 175 8.28 1.82 -8.80
C PHE A 175 7.04 2.70 -8.95
N GLU A 176 7.09 3.95 -8.49
CA GLU A 176 5.98 4.90 -8.54
C GLU A 176 5.57 5.22 -9.99
N THR A 177 6.55 5.30 -10.89
CA THR A 177 6.30 5.51 -12.32
C THR A 177 5.56 4.32 -12.92
N VAL A 178 6.03 3.11 -12.63
CA VAL A 178 5.40 1.88 -13.13
C VAL A 178 3.97 1.72 -12.60
N MET A 179 3.78 1.99 -11.30
CA MET A 179 2.46 1.94 -10.67
C MET A 179 1.52 2.95 -11.30
N ARG A 180 1.98 4.17 -11.56
CA ARG A 180 1.19 5.20 -12.22
C ARG A 180 0.75 4.77 -13.62
N GLU A 181 1.72 4.36 -14.45
CA GLU A 181 1.48 4.00 -15.85
C GLU A 181 0.58 2.76 -16.02
N ARG A 182 0.75 1.75 -15.14
CA ARG A 182 0.08 0.46 -15.30
C ARG A 182 -1.21 0.30 -14.50
N ILE A 183 -1.36 1.02 -13.40
CA ILE A 183 -2.50 0.86 -12.50
C ILE A 183 -3.31 2.15 -12.37
N LEU A 184 -2.66 3.25 -11.94
CA LEU A 184 -3.43 4.44 -11.56
C LEU A 184 -4.07 5.13 -12.77
N GLU A 185 -3.32 5.34 -13.85
CA GLU A 185 -3.82 5.99 -15.07
C GLU A 185 -4.88 5.16 -15.80
N PRO A 186 -4.66 3.85 -16.07
CA PRO A 186 -5.67 3.02 -16.72
C PRO A 186 -6.99 2.91 -15.95
N LEU A 187 -6.93 2.96 -14.62
CA LEU A 187 -8.11 2.94 -13.74
C LEU A 187 -8.71 4.34 -13.50
N GLY A 188 -8.12 5.40 -14.07
CA GLY A 188 -8.60 6.76 -13.88
C GLY A 188 -8.41 7.30 -12.47
N LEU A 189 -7.45 6.76 -11.69
CA LEU A 189 -7.18 7.15 -10.31
C LEU A 189 -6.29 8.40 -10.26
N THR A 190 -6.76 9.50 -10.84
CA THR A 190 -6.02 10.74 -11.06
C THR A 190 -5.67 11.51 -9.79
N ARG A 191 -6.18 11.08 -8.63
CA ARG A 191 -5.95 11.70 -7.32
C ARG A 191 -5.25 10.74 -6.34
N SER A 192 -4.36 9.91 -6.88
CA SER A 192 -3.51 8.98 -6.12
C SER A 192 -2.06 9.37 -6.32
N PHE A 193 -1.35 9.62 -5.23
CA PHE A 193 0.00 10.19 -5.22
C PHE A 193 0.91 9.40 -4.31
N PHE A 194 2.21 9.44 -4.61
CA PHE A 194 3.26 8.86 -3.78
C PHE A 194 3.95 9.90 -2.90
N PHE A 195 4.05 11.13 -3.39
CA PHE A 195 4.87 12.15 -2.76
C PHE A 195 4.02 13.29 -2.16
N ALA A 196 4.45 13.76 -1.00
CA ALA A 196 3.76 14.84 -0.29
C ALA A 196 3.65 16.13 -1.14
N HIS A 197 4.66 16.42 -1.97
CA HIS A 197 4.64 17.62 -2.81
C HIS A 197 3.60 17.56 -3.94
N GLU A 198 3.19 16.36 -4.35
CA GLU A 198 2.08 16.16 -5.29
C GLU A 198 0.73 16.34 -4.57
N ALA A 199 0.60 15.70 -3.41
CA ALA A 199 -0.64 15.68 -2.64
C ALA A 199 -1.01 17.04 -2.04
N ILE A 200 -0.02 17.85 -1.62
CA ILE A 200 -0.24 19.13 -0.92
C ILE A 200 -0.99 20.18 -1.77
N THR A 201 -1.10 19.97 -3.07
CA THR A 201 -1.89 20.84 -3.97
C THR A 201 -3.41 20.60 -3.87
N TYR A 202 -3.81 19.59 -3.10
CA TYR A 202 -5.19 19.18 -2.86
C TYR A 202 -5.56 19.34 -1.39
N PRO A 203 -6.87 19.28 -1.03
CA PRO A 203 -7.26 19.12 0.36
C PRO A 203 -6.73 17.80 0.92
N VAL A 204 -5.84 17.86 1.91
CA VAL A 204 -5.20 16.68 2.53
C VAL A 204 -5.58 16.59 4.00
N ALA A 205 -6.00 15.42 4.43
CA ALA A 205 -6.13 15.12 5.85
C ALA A 205 -4.76 14.83 6.46
N VAL A 206 -4.46 15.48 7.60
CA VAL A 206 -3.23 15.23 8.33
C VAL A 206 -3.40 14.04 9.29
N GLY A 207 -2.30 13.33 9.56
CA GLY A 207 -2.30 12.29 10.58
C GLY A 207 -2.45 12.89 11.97
N HIS A 208 -3.27 12.26 12.83
CA HIS A 208 -3.43 12.64 14.23
C HIS A 208 -2.92 11.49 15.10
N LEU A 209 -2.12 11.82 16.09
CA LEU A 209 -1.69 10.90 17.15
C LEU A 209 -2.46 11.20 18.43
N PRO A 210 -2.85 10.18 19.20
CA PRO A 210 -3.51 10.34 20.49
C PRO A 210 -2.63 11.01 21.53
#